data_855e9a15fcd6d6da3b12c64e53914ed3
#
_entry.id   855e9a15fcd6d6da3b12c64e53914ed3
#
_cell.length_a   1.000
_cell.length_b   1.000
_cell.length_c   1.000
_cell.angle_alpha   90.00
_cell.angle_beta   90.00
_cell.angle_gamma   90.00
#
_symmetry.space_group_name_H-M   'P 1'
#
loop_
_entity.id
_entity.type
_entity.pdbx_description
1 polymer ?
#
loop_
_entity_poly.entity_id
_entity_poly.type
_entity_poly.pdbx_seq_one_letter_code
_entity_poly.pdbx_strand_id
1 'polypeptide(L)'
;MKNCQQFRSASLLSIISVSLILATNALAAQVQRSGRFAGPKAKTGFVTMTKQGGKIVLTLSDDFVVPDTPDPHWRVVDSKGTVYDLQKLKIKNDGYNKSITLPAYVKDVARVVIWCAFAETNLGEASFKSPVT
;
A
#
# COMPACT_ATOMS: atom_id res chain seq x y z
N MET A 1 -55.68 -0.66 68.91
CA MET A 1 -55.05 -1.65 68.04
C MET A 1 -55.00 -1.09 66.64
N LYS A 2 -53.97 -0.43 66.27
CA LYS A 2 -53.84 0.14 64.91
C LYS A 2 -52.44 -0.12 64.44
N ASN A 3 -52.30 -1.06 63.52
CA ASN A 3 -51.03 -1.31 62.83
C ASN A 3 -50.87 -0.31 61.71
N CYS A 4 -49.95 0.65 61.94
CA CYS A 4 -49.44 1.45 60.84
C CYS A 4 -48.30 0.71 60.18
N GLN A 5 -48.56 0.12 59.04
CA GLN A 5 -47.50 -0.33 58.15
C GLN A 5 -47.03 0.83 57.33
N GLN A 6 -45.82 1.27 57.57
CA GLN A 6 -45.10 2.21 56.74
C GLN A 6 -44.52 1.49 55.54
N PHE A 7 -45.04 1.80 54.40
CA PHE A 7 -44.42 1.43 53.14
C PHE A 7 -43.21 2.34 52.92
N ARG A 8 -42.03 1.79 53.06
CA ARG A 8 -40.79 2.45 52.62
C ARG A 8 -40.63 2.20 51.14
N SER A 9 -40.87 3.21 50.34
CA SER A 9 -40.51 3.21 48.92
C SER A 9 -38.99 3.26 48.78
N ALA A 10 -38.41 2.13 48.41
CA ALA A 10 -37.01 2.11 48.01
C ALA A 10 -36.93 2.59 46.52
N SER A 11 -36.49 3.81 46.31
CA SER A 11 -36.15 4.31 44.98
C SER A 11 -34.84 3.67 44.54
N LEU A 12 -34.96 2.69 43.63
CA LEU A 12 -33.81 2.18 42.92
C LEU A 12 -33.42 3.18 41.82
N LEU A 13 -32.40 3.98 42.14
CA LEU A 13 -31.71 4.80 41.16
C LEU A 13 -30.88 3.85 40.29
N SER A 14 -31.43 3.55 39.11
CA SER A 14 -30.71 2.81 38.07
C SER A 14 -29.71 3.78 37.43
N ILE A 15 -28.44 3.67 37.80
CA ILE A 15 -27.34 4.39 37.17
C ILE A 15 -27.07 3.67 35.85
N ILE A 16 -27.60 4.22 34.75
CA ILE A 16 -27.24 3.78 33.40
C ILE A 16 -25.88 4.37 33.09
N SER A 17 -24.83 3.57 33.28
CA SER A 17 -23.50 3.90 32.81
C SER A 17 -23.47 3.80 31.27
N VAL A 18 -23.63 4.93 30.61
CA VAL A 18 -23.39 5.00 29.18
C VAL A 18 -21.88 4.96 28.96
N SER A 19 -21.36 3.77 28.72
CA SER A 19 -19.98 3.59 28.28
C SER A 19 -19.88 4.13 26.85
N LEU A 20 -19.36 5.34 26.72
CA LEU A 20 -19.01 5.94 25.43
C LEU A 20 -17.79 5.18 24.88
N ILE A 21 -18.06 4.16 24.06
CA ILE A 21 -17.01 3.47 23.31
C ILE A 21 -16.57 4.43 22.23
N LEU A 22 -15.47 5.14 22.47
CA LEU A 22 -14.72 5.86 21.46
C LEU A 22 -14.13 4.79 20.52
N ALA A 23 -14.83 4.50 19.44
CA ALA A 23 -14.26 3.74 18.34
C ALA A 23 -13.17 4.61 17.70
N THR A 24 -11.94 4.43 18.12
CA THR A 24 -10.79 4.95 17.40
C THR A 24 -10.69 4.17 16.09
N ASN A 25 -11.24 4.73 15.03
CA ASN A 25 -10.95 4.28 13.68
C ASN A 25 -9.46 4.58 13.42
N ALA A 26 -8.60 3.66 13.85
CA ALA A 26 -7.24 3.64 13.34
C ALA A 26 -7.37 3.37 11.84
N LEU A 27 -7.10 4.39 11.01
CA LEU A 27 -6.88 4.20 9.59
C LEU A 27 -5.66 3.28 9.47
N ALA A 28 -5.90 1.98 9.37
CA ALA A 28 -4.86 1.04 9.01
C ALA A 28 -4.35 1.47 7.63
N ALA A 29 -3.04 1.76 7.54
CA ALA A 29 -2.40 2.06 6.27
C ALA A 29 -2.73 0.92 5.31
N GLN A 30 -3.42 1.21 4.18
CA GLN A 30 -3.75 0.21 3.20
C GLN A 30 -2.46 -0.24 2.54
N VAL A 31 -2.01 -1.44 2.88
CA VAL A 31 -0.89 -2.11 2.25
C VAL A 31 -1.44 -3.06 1.20
N GLN A 32 -1.08 -2.85 -0.05
CA GLN A 32 -1.44 -3.74 -1.16
C GLN A 32 -0.17 -4.34 -1.76
N ARG A 33 -0.24 -5.61 -2.10
CA ARG A 33 0.86 -6.36 -2.66
C ARG A 33 0.52 -6.81 -4.08
N SER A 34 1.48 -6.67 -5.00
CA SER A 34 1.41 -7.21 -6.34
C SER A 34 1.62 -8.74 -6.37
N GLY A 35 1.36 -9.36 -7.50
CA GLY A 35 1.93 -10.65 -7.84
C GLY A 35 3.47 -10.58 -7.94
N ARG A 36 4.11 -11.72 -8.14
CA ARG A 36 5.57 -11.76 -8.39
C ARG A 36 5.89 -11.18 -9.76
N PHE A 37 7.09 -10.62 -9.88
CA PHE A 37 7.61 -10.23 -11.18
C PHE A 37 7.73 -11.44 -12.12
N ALA A 38 7.29 -11.25 -13.34
CA ALA A 38 7.43 -12.19 -14.44
C ALA A 38 7.98 -11.49 -15.67
N GLY A 39 8.97 -12.08 -16.31
CA GLY A 39 9.60 -11.52 -17.50
C GLY A 39 10.95 -12.15 -17.80
N PRO A 40 11.64 -11.68 -18.86
CA PRO A 40 12.89 -12.27 -19.29
C PRO A 40 14.07 -12.05 -18.33
N LYS A 41 14.07 -10.95 -17.58
CA LYS A 41 15.16 -10.54 -16.69
C LYS A 41 14.71 -10.25 -15.26
N ALA A 42 13.63 -9.51 -15.06
CA ALA A 42 13.02 -9.26 -13.74
C ALA A 42 11.98 -10.33 -13.45
N LYS A 43 12.31 -11.32 -12.65
CA LYS A 43 11.48 -12.51 -12.38
C LYS A 43 11.50 -12.95 -10.91
N THR A 44 11.97 -12.08 -10.02
CA THR A 44 12.01 -12.32 -8.58
C THR A 44 11.29 -11.20 -7.84
N GLY A 45 10.81 -11.49 -6.64
CA GLY A 45 10.20 -10.50 -5.78
C GLY A 45 8.83 -10.02 -6.24
N PHE A 46 8.35 -9.00 -5.58
CA PHE A 46 7.05 -8.36 -5.78
C PHE A 46 7.14 -6.90 -5.34
N VAL A 47 6.08 -6.14 -5.57
CA VAL A 47 5.95 -4.75 -5.12
C VAL A 47 4.89 -4.64 -4.04
N THR A 48 5.19 -3.90 -3.00
CA THR A 48 4.22 -3.47 -1.99
C THR A 48 3.88 -2.00 -2.22
N MET A 49 2.60 -1.69 -2.25
CA MET A 49 2.11 -0.32 -2.24
C MET A 49 1.69 0.06 -0.82
N THR A 50 2.11 1.23 -0.38
CA THR A 50 1.62 1.88 0.83
C THR A 50 1.20 3.32 0.51
N LYS A 51 0.25 3.83 1.29
CA LYS A 51 -0.15 5.23 1.20
C LYS A 51 0.44 5.99 2.39
N GLN A 52 1.24 7.00 2.10
CA GLN A 52 1.91 7.81 3.11
C GLN A 52 1.63 9.30 2.83
N GLY A 53 0.94 9.98 3.75
CA GLY A 53 0.61 11.39 3.59
C GLY A 53 -0.14 11.70 2.28
N GLY A 54 -1.05 10.81 1.85
CA GLY A 54 -1.78 10.93 0.59
C GLY A 54 -0.99 10.60 -0.67
N LYS A 55 0.28 10.21 -0.54
CA LYS A 55 1.16 9.80 -1.66
C LYS A 55 1.27 8.29 -1.73
N ILE A 56 1.33 7.76 -2.93
CA ILE A 56 1.57 6.34 -3.18
C ILE A 56 3.07 6.09 -3.11
N VAL A 57 3.47 5.14 -2.27
CA VAL A 57 4.84 4.66 -2.18
C VAL A 57 4.88 3.21 -2.63
N LEU A 58 5.76 2.90 -3.57
CA LEU A 58 6.01 1.55 -4.07
C LEU A 58 7.34 1.05 -3.53
N THR A 59 7.37 -0.15 -3.00
CA THR A 59 8.58 -0.77 -2.43
C THR A 59 8.77 -2.17 -2.99
N LEU A 60 9.96 -2.44 -3.50
CA LEU A 60 10.37 -3.79 -3.92
C LEU A 60 10.61 -4.67 -2.69
N SER A 61 10.25 -5.95 -2.79
CA SER A 61 10.52 -6.93 -1.74
C SER A 61 12.02 -7.21 -1.57
N ASP A 62 12.41 -7.75 -0.42
CA ASP A 62 13.82 -8.04 -0.12
C ASP A 62 14.42 -9.12 -1.03
N ASP A 63 13.58 -10.01 -1.57
CA ASP A 63 13.99 -11.06 -2.50
C ASP A 63 14.00 -10.61 -3.98
N PHE A 64 13.74 -9.32 -4.26
CA PHE A 64 13.89 -8.79 -5.59
C PHE A 64 15.36 -8.69 -5.99
N VAL A 65 15.69 -9.27 -7.12
CA VAL A 65 17.03 -9.20 -7.72
C VAL A 65 17.00 -8.20 -8.86
N VAL A 66 17.82 -7.15 -8.76
CA VAL A 66 17.96 -6.14 -9.82
C VAL A 66 18.53 -6.80 -11.07
N PRO A 67 17.86 -6.69 -12.22
CA PRO A 67 18.38 -7.25 -13.47
C PRO A 67 19.74 -6.65 -13.84
N ASP A 68 20.66 -7.50 -14.29
CA ASP A 68 21.94 -7.08 -14.83
C ASP A 68 21.76 -6.54 -16.26
N THR A 69 21.40 -5.26 -16.34
CA THR A 69 21.16 -4.53 -17.57
C THR A 69 21.71 -3.11 -17.44
N PRO A 70 22.08 -2.44 -18.56
CA PRO A 70 22.76 -1.15 -18.51
C PRO A 70 21.97 -0.05 -17.81
N ASP A 71 20.65 0.03 -18.02
CA ASP A 71 19.84 1.15 -17.53
C ASP A 71 18.41 0.75 -17.14
N PRO A 72 18.25 -0.04 -16.06
CA PRO A 72 16.93 -0.43 -15.59
C PRO A 72 16.23 0.72 -14.87
N HIS A 73 14.96 0.95 -15.22
CA HIS A 73 14.10 2.00 -14.69
C HIS A 73 12.83 1.42 -14.05
N TRP A 74 12.31 2.15 -13.09
CA TRP A 74 10.94 2.01 -12.66
C TRP A 74 10.01 2.57 -13.73
N ARG A 75 9.00 1.81 -14.08
CA ARG A 75 7.90 2.21 -14.94
C ARG A 75 6.60 1.71 -14.34
N VAL A 76 5.55 2.49 -14.39
CA VAL A 76 4.22 2.07 -13.94
C VAL A 76 3.22 2.22 -15.08
N VAL A 77 2.18 1.41 -15.02
CA VAL A 77 1.06 1.48 -15.97
C VAL A 77 -0.22 1.58 -15.15
N ASP A 78 -1.03 2.56 -15.46
CA ASP A 78 -2.30 2.78 -14.78
C ASP A 78 -3.43 1.87 -15.29
N SER A 79 -4.61 1.99 -14.70
CA SER A 79 -5.79 1.21 -15.09
C SER A 79 -6.29 1.49 -16.50
N LYS A 80 -5.90 2.62 -17.08
CA LYS A 80 -6.24 3.02 -18.46
C LYS A 80 -5.18 2.61 -19.49
N GLY A 81 -4.08 2.01 -19.02
CA GLY A 81 -2.96 1.62 -19.87
C GLY A 81 -1.95 2.74 -20.12
N THR A 82 -2.07 3.88 -19.44
CA THR A 82 -1.08 4.96 -19.52
C THR A 82 0.21 4.53 -18.88
N VAL A 83 1.31 4.72 -19.60
CA VAL A 83 2.66 4.35 -19.18
C VAL A 83 3.39 5.58 -18.64
N TYR A 84 3.96 5.45 -17.45
CA TYR A 84 4.75 6.49 -16.81
C TYR A 84 6.17 5.98 -16.58
N ASP A 85 7.13 6.61 -17.25
CA ASP A 85 8.55 6.39 -16.97
C ASP A 85 8.95 7.18 -15.72
N LEU A 86 9.57 6.47 -14.78
CA LEU A 86 9.99 7.02 -13.51
C LEU A 86 11.52 6.99 -13.39
N GLN A 87 12.03 7.05 -12.18
CA GLN A 87 13.46 7.13 -11.94
C GLN A 87 14.20 5.82 -12.23
N LYS A 88 15.50 5.94 -12.39
CA LYS A 88 16.42 4.81 -12.51
C LYS A 88 16.28 3.88 -11.31
N LEU A 89 16.34 2.57 -11.59
CA LEU A 89 16.39 1.56 -10.56
C LEU A 89 17.78 1.45 -9.95
N LYS A 90 18.84 1.38 -10.77
CA LYS A 90 20.23 1.35 -10.31
C LYS A 90 20.73 2.74 -9.94
N ILE A 91 21.47 2.81 -8.85
CA ILE A 91 22.23 3.98 -8.40
C ILE A 91 23.69 3.59 -8.21
N LYS A 92 24.58 4.52 -7.83
CA LYS A 92 26.01 4.27 -7.67
C LYS A 92 26.28 3.18 -6.62
N ASN A 93 27.41 2.47 -6.77
CA ASN A 93 27.96 1.50 -5.83
C ASN A 93 27.01 0.32 -5.54
N ASP A 94 26.49 -0.32 -6.59
CA ASP A 94 25.57 -1.46 -6.53
C ASP A 94 24.25 -1.23 -5.73
N GLY A 95 24.03 0.02 -5.32
CA GLY A 95 22.77 0.40 -4.72
C GLY A 95 21.65 0.48 -5.75
N TYR A 96 20.40 0.44 -5.27
CA TYR A 96 19.23 0.65 -6.11
C TYR A 96 18.10 1.35 -5.35
N ASN A 97 17.23 1.98 -6.09
CA ASN A 97 16.03 2.64 -5.57
C ASN A 97 14.97 1.58 -5.22
N LYS A 98 15.11 0.99 -4.04
CA LYS A 98 14.19 -0.06 -3.55
C LYS A 98 12.78 0.47 -3.34
N SER A 99 12.65 1.74 -3.01
CA SER A 99 11.35 2.38 -2.75
C SER A 99 11.26 3.71 -3.49
N ILE A 100 10.11 3.98 -4.07
CA ILE A 100 9.83 5.23 -4.77
C ILE A 100 8.50 5.82 -4.34
N THR A 101 8.43 7.13 -4.28
CA THR A 101 7.17 7.88 -4.13
C THR A 101 6.68 8.30 -5.50
N LEU A 102 5.44 7.96 -5.83
CA LEU A 102 4.87 8.32 -7.13
C LEU A 102 4.56 9.82 -7.22
N PRO A 103 4.78 10.42 -8.39
CA PRO A 103 4.32 11.77 -8.67
C PRO A 103 2.80 11.89 -8.54
N ALA A 104 2.32 13.07 -8.15
CA ALA A 104 0.89 13.32 -7.92
C ALA A 104 0.02 13.15 -9.18
N TYR A 105 0.60 13.20 -10.37
CA TYR A 105 -0.12 12.96 -11.62
C TYR A 105 -0.40 11.48 -11.90
N VAL A 106 0.28 10.55 -11.24
CA VAL A 106 -0.03 9.11 -11.29
C VAL A 106 -1.13 8.83 -10.27
N LYS A 107 -2.34 8.61 -10.75
CA LYS A 107 -3.53 8.49 -9.88
C LYS A 107 -3.77 7.07 -9.38
N ASP A 108 -3.43 6.08 -10.18
CA ASP A 108 -3.52 4.66 -9.84
C ASP A 108 -2.41 3.86 -10.52
N VAL A 109 -2.18 2.65 -10.05
CA VAL A 109 -1.21 1.72 -10.62
C VAL A 109 -1.86 0.35 -10.78
N ALA A 110 -1.94 -0.14 -12.01
CA ALA A 110 -2.38 -1.50 -12.31
C ALA A 110 -1.20 -2.49 -12.27
N ARG A 111 -0.03 -2.07 -12.76
CA ARG A 111 1.19 -2.88 -12.73
C ARG A 111 2.46 -2.03 -12.69
N VAL A 112 3.50 -2.64 -12.17
CA VAL A 112 4.85 -2.09 -12.15
C VAL A 112 5.69 -2.86 -13.15
N VAL A 113 6.45 -2.13 -13.96
CA VAL A 113 7.34 -2.67 -14.99
C VAL A 113 8.78 -2.27 -14.65
N ILE A 114 9.69 -3.21 -14.76
CA ILE A 114 11.11 -2.92 -14.81
C ILE A 114 11.51 -2.82 -16.28
N TRP A 115 11.94 -1.64 -16.67
CA TRP A 115 12.21 -1.26 -18.06
C TRP A 115 13.69 -0.96 -18.26
N CYS A 116 14.27 -1.48 -19.32
CA CYS A 116 15.62 -1.08 -19.72
C CYS A 116 15.54 0.09 -20.72
N ALA A 117 15.91 1.28 -20.27
CA ALA A 117 15.85 2.45 -21.12
C ALA A 117 16.90 2.42 -22.25
N PHE A 118 18.02 1.74 -22.03
CA PHE A 118 19.05 1.58 -23.06
C PHE A 118 18.61 0.65 -24.21
N ALA A 119 18.03 -0.49 -23.87
CA ALA A 119 17.57 -1.49 -24.85
C ALA A 119 16.11 -1.30 -25.28
N GLU A 120 15.42 -0.31 -24.69
CA GLU A 120 14.01 -0.02 -24.94
C GLU A 120 13.11 -1.27 -24.83
N THR A 121 13.29 -2.04 -23.76
CA THR A 121 12.62 -3.32 -23.60
C THR A 121 12.10 -3.54 -22.16
N ASN A 122 11.01 -4.29 -22.07
CA ASN A 122 10.46 -4.75 -20.81
C ASN A 122 11.31 -5.89 -20.25
N LEU A 123 11.80 -5.73 -19.03
CA LEU A 123 12.59 -6.74 -18.32
C LEU A 123 11.72 -7.67 -17.47
N GLY A 124 10.55 -7.23 -17.09
CA GLY A 124 9.56 -7.96 -16.31
C GLY A 124 8.56 -7.04 -15.66
N GLU A 125 7.43 -7.59 -15.28
CA GLU A 125 6.34 -6.83 -14.67
C GLU A 125 5.67 -7.58 -13.54
N ALA A 126 5.08 -6.83 -12.61
CA ALA A 126 4.29 -7.33 -11.49
C ALA A 126 2.96 -6.57 -11.44
N SER A 127 1.85 -7.29 -11.51
CA SER A 127 0.51 -6.71 -11.53
C SER A 127 -0.13 -6.77 -10.15
N PHE A 128 -0.89 -5.75 -9.81
CA PHE A 128 -1.81 -5.77 -8.69
C PHE A 128 -3.09 -6.49 -9.07
N LYS A 129 -3.74 -7.15 -8.10
CA LYS A 129 -5.03 -7.83 -8.32
C LYS A 129 -6.12 -6.86 -8.76
N SER A 130 -6.05 -5.62 -8.25
CA SER A 130 -6.85 -4.48 -8.68
C SER A 130 -5.97 -3.23 -8.66
N PRO A 131 -6.25 -2.22 -9.49
CA PRO A 131 -5.47 -0.99 -9.48
C PRO A 131 -5.39 -0.38 -8.09
N VAL A 132 -4.20 0.08 -7.70
CA VAL A 132 -3.94 0.68 -6.39
C VAL A 132 -3.92 2.21 -6.51
N THR A 133 -4.55 2.89 -5.54
CA THR A 133 -4.73 4.35 -5.53
C THR A 133 -4.22 4.99 -4.24
#